data_38b189af96819bdf51e77a7fc89a8b3f
#
_entry.id   38b189af96819bdf51e77a7fc89a8b3f
#
_cell.length_a   1.000
_cell.length_b   1.000
_cell.length_c   1.000
_cell.angle_alpha   90.00
_cell.angle_beta   90.00
_cell.angle_gamma   90.00
#
_symmetry.space_group_name_H-M   'P 1'
#
loop_
_entity.id
_entity.type
_entity.pdbx_description
1 polymer ?
#
loop_
_entity_poly.entity_id
_entity_poly.type
_entity_poly.pdbx_seq_one_letter_code
_entity_poly.pdbx_strand_id
1 'polypeptide(L)'
;YTEESQVNRATFEAVKKAFPTPQEGDYIRAFYPAGKAKEKANVTGTLLPAPGTDPTDTQYILTQKGNATTGHLSAFYYMYGVSTYEEGIIQPIEFQPQMSVLTFKITLPEALIPSTLEISTGGKDFIKSVNCNNYPADAANFKLTTNESTNKVTLNLKDCGTLQKLEANLLIVPVDLSGKQFTVSVTDANNEVYTATLEGITFE
;
A
#
# COMPACT_ATOMS: atom_id res chain seq x y z
N TYR A 1 23.20 11.55 -14.30
CA TYR A 1 22.30 10.82 -13.40
C TYR A 1 23.12 10.43 -12.19
N THR A 2 22.96 11.13 -11.09
CA THR A 2 23.47 10.68 -9.79
C THR A 2 22.40 9.72 -9.25
N GLU A 3 22.76 8.46 -9.11
CA GLU A 3 21.99 7.51 -8.31
C GLU A 3 21.91 8.09 -6.90
N GLU A 4 20.73 8.56 -6.50
CA GLU A 4 20.44 8.78 -5.08
C GLU A 4 20.55 7.41 -4.42
N SER A 5 21.61 7.23 -3.65
CA SER A 5 21.77 6.06 -2.80
C SER A 5 20.51 5.96 -1.92
N GLN A 6 19.76 4.87 -2.05
CA GLN A 6 18.65 4.58 -1.16
C GLN A 6 19.20 4.61 0.28
N VAL A 7 18.76 5.58 1.04
CA VAL A 7 19.17 5.70 2.45
C VAL A 7 18.40 4.63 3.22
N ASN A 8 19.05 3.51 3.47
CA ASN A 8 18.50 2.41 4.27
C ASN A 8 18.39 2.73 5.77
N ARG A 9 18.80 3.94 6.17
CA ARG A 9 18.76 4.40 7.56
C ARG A 9 18.17 5.79 7.64
N ALA A 10 17.21 5.98 8.53
CA ALA A 10 16.69 7.28 8.92
C ALA A 10 16.97 7.50 10.41
N THR A 11 17.46 8.67 10.76
CA THR A 11 17.57 9.11 12.16
C THR A 11 16.29 9.86 12.49
N PHE A 12 15.61 9.43 13.54
CA PHE A 12 14.40 10.08 14.03
C PHE A 12 14.75 10.86 15.28
N GLU A 13 14.45 12.15 15.27
CA GLU A 13 14.50 12.98 16.49
C GLU A 13 13.10 13.03 17.10
N ALA A 14 13.01 12.87 18.41
CA ALA A 14 11.76 13.02 19.14
C ALA A 14 11.33 14.49 19.15
N VAL A 15 10.37 14.86 18.31
CA VAL A 15 9.96 16.25 18.12
C VAL A 15 9.10 16.77 19.26
N LYS A 16 8.48 15.95 20.08
CA LYS A 16 7.83 16.35 21.36
C LYS A 16 7.25 15.20 22.17
N LYS A 17 7.49 15.34 23.49
CA LYS A 17 6.70 14.94 24.65
C LYS A 17 6.39 13.47 24.88
N ALA A 18 6.98 13.05 26.00
CA ALA A 18 6.44 12.09 26.93
C ALA A 18 6.12 10.73 26.33
N PHE A 19 7.09 10.14 25.66
CA PHE A 19 7.25 8.73 25.88
C PHE A 19 7.60 8.56 27.35
N PRO A 20 6.93 7.68 28.10
CA PRO A 20 7.48 7.26 29.38
C PRO A 20 8.94 6.88 29.14
N THR A 21 9.82 7.23 30.07
CA THR A 21 11.24 6.84 29.96
C THR A 21 11.25 5.32 29.80
N PRO A 22 11.74 4.78 28.68
CA PRO A 22 11.74 3.33 28.48
C PRO A 22 12.67 2.70 29.52
N GLN A 23 12.32 1.50 29.93
CA GLN A 23 13.11 0.68 30.82
C GLN A 23 13.81 -0.42 30.03
N GLU A 24 14.89 -0.94 30.59
CA GLU A 24 15.65 -2.06 30.00
C GLU A 24 14.71 -3.23 29.66
N GLY A 25 14.75 -3.70 28.41
CA GLY A 25 13.89 -4.75 27.90
C GLY A 25 12.52 -4.31 27.38
N ASP A 26 12.18 -3.00 27.43
CA ASP A 26 10.95 -2.48 26.85
C ASP A 26 10.95 -2.62 25.33
N TYR A 27 9.79 -3.02 24.76
CA TYR A 27 9.60 -3.07 23.32
C TYR A 27 9.15 -1.73 22.75
N ILE A 28 9.89 -1.23 21.77
CA ILE A 28 9.56 -0.04 20.99
C ILE A 28 8.93 -0.48 19.68
N ARG A 29 7.70 -0.05 19.43
CA ARG A 29 6.93 -0.43 18.25
C ARG A 29 6.74 0.76 17.33
N ALA A 30 6.98 0.56 16.05
CA ALA A 30 6.88 1.60 15.04
C ALA A 30 5.95 1.18 13.90
N PHE A 31 5.16 2.10 13.43
CA PHE A 31 4.25 1.92 12.29
C PHE A 31 4.44 3.05 11.28
N TYR A 32 4.50 2.69 10.00
CA TYR A 32 4.63 3.64 8.91
C TYR A 32 3.44 3.49 7.94
N PRO A 33 2.92 4.56 7.31
CA PRO A 33 3.27 5.96 7.51
C PRO A 33 2.58 6.56 8.75
N ALA A 34 3.32 7.37 9.50
CA ALA A 34 2.85 8.00 10.74
C ALA A 34 1.60 8.88 10.54
N GLY A 35 1.44 9.51 9.37
CA GLY A 35 0.33 10.40 9.06
C GLY A 35 -1.04 9.70 9.09
N LYS A 36 -1.11 8.42 8.76
CA LYS A 36 -2.36 7.64 8.78
C LYS A 36 -2.71 7.11 10.17
N ALA A 37 -1.71 6.97 11.04
CA ALA A 37 -1.90 6.62 12.45
C ALA A 37 -2.21 7.84 13.35
N LYS A 38 -1.98 9.06 12.85
CA LYS A 38 -2.08 10.31 13.64
C LYS A 38 -3.49 10.67 14.08
N GLU A 39 -4.50 10.24 13.36
CA GLU A 39 -5.88 10.63 13.65
C GLU A 39 -6.50 9.89 14.83
N LYS A 40 -5.86 8.81 15.31
CA LYS A 40 -6.34 8.07 16.48
C LYS A 40 -5.18 7.65 17.36
N ALA A 41 -5.07 8.29 18.50
CA ALA A 41 -4.00 8.16 19.48
C ALA A 41 -3.83 6.76 20.12
N ASN A 42 -4.63 5.80 19.72
CA ASN A 42 -4.53 4.39 20.12
C ASN A 42 -4.48 3.53 18.85
N VAL A 43 -3.30 3.10 18.51
CA VAL A 43 -3.09 2.22 17.36
C VAL A 43 -3.79 0.86 17.54
N THR A 44 -4.12 0.48 18.76
CA THR A 44 -4.93 -0.71 19.06
C THR A 44 -6.38 -0.49 18.64
N GLY A 45 -6.87 -1.26 17.66
CA GLY A 45 -8.23 -1.12 17.13
C GLY A 45 -8.38 -0.02 16.08
N THR A 46 -7.30 0.52 15.56
CA THR A 46 -7.35 1.50 14.47
C THR A 46 -7.72 0.83 13.17
N LEU A 47 -8.79 1.34 12.55
CA LEU A 47 -9.20 0.95 11.21
C LEU A 47 -8.30 1.67 10.19
N LEU A 48 -7.60 0.91 9.35
CA LEU A 48 -6.79 1.43 8.27
C LEU A 48 -7.44 1.09 6.93
N PRO A 49 -7.68 2.07 6.05
CA PRO A 49 -8.22 1.80 4.73
C PRO A 49 -7.16 1.21 3.81
N ALA A 50 -7.58 0.34 2.92
CA ALA A 50 -6.76 -0.07 1.80
C ALA A 50 -6.94 0.93 0.63
N PRO A 51 -5.87 1.34 -0.06
CA PRO A 51 -5.94 2.32 -1.12
C PRO A 51 -6.73 1.80 -2.33
N GLY A 52 -7.49 2.69 -2.98
CA GLY A 52 -8.20 2.41 -4.23
C GLY A 52 -9.45 1.54 -4.11
N THR A 53 -9.83 1.13 -2.90
CA THR A 53 -10.93 0.17 -2.68
C THR A 53 -12.30 0.82 -2.46
N ASP A 54 -12.33 2.12 -2.22
CA ASP A 54 -13.57 2.90 -2.10
C ASP A 54 -13.54 4.08 -3.09
N PRO A 55 -14.25 3.98 -4.23
CA PRO A 55 -14.27 5.04 -5.23
C PRO A 55 -14.99 6.32 -4.75
N THR A 56 -15.74 6.26 -3.65
CA THR A 56 -16.42 7.41 -3.07
C THR A 56 -15.52 8.21 -2.14
N ASP A 57 -14.46 7.61 -1.64
CA ASP A 57 -13.47 8.24 -0.77
C ASP A 57 -12.18 8.55 -1.53
N THR A 58 -12.17 9.71 -2.18
CA THR A 58 -11.08 10.15 -3.06
C THR A 58 -9.73 10.32 -2.35
N GLN A 59 -9.72 10.47 -1.03
CA GLN A 59 -8.47 10.59 -0.27
C GLN A 59 -7.65 9.29 -0.24
N TYR A 60 -8.29 8.14 -0.50
CA TYR A 60 -7.64 6.83 -0.53
C TYR A 60 -7.39 6.30 -1.94
N ILE A 61 -7.84 7.00 -2.97
CA ILE A 61 -7.51 6.65 -4.35
C ILE A 61 -6.11 7.16 -4.65
N LEU A 62 -5.20 6.23 -4.91
CA LEU A 62 -3.85 6.58 -5.34
C LEU A 62 -3.87 7.18 -6.74
N THR A 63 -2.97 8.12 -6.99
CA THR A 63 -2.78 8.71 -8.32
C THR A 63 -1.33 8.52 -8.75
N GLN A 64 -1.11 7.65 -9.73
CA GLN A 64 0.16 7.52 -10.41
C GLN A 64 0.31 8.68 -11.40
N LYS A 65 1.36 9.48 -11.23
CA LYS A 65 1.69 10.58 -12.14
C LYS A 65 2.83 10.17 -13.07
N GLY A 66 2.49 10.02 -14.34
CA GLY A 66 3.41 9.50 -15.34
C GLY A 66 3.43 7.97 -15.42
N ASN A 67 3.92 7.46 -16.55
CA ASN A 67 4.06 6.02 -16.79
C ASN A 67 5.18 5.41 -15.94
N ALA A 68 5.02 4.21 -15.43
CA ALA A 68 6.02 3.45 -14.66
C ALA A 68 6.51 4.12 -13.35
N THR A 69 5.78 5.09 -12.79
CA THR A 69 6.21 5.77 -11.56
C THR A 69 5.68 5.06 -10.30
N THR A 70 6.39 5.20 -9.18
CA THR A 70 6.07 4.54 -7.90
C THR A 70 5.88 5.51 -6.74
N GLY A 71 6.07 6.82 -6.93
CA GLY A 71 6.04 7.81 -5.86
C GLY A 71 4.73 7.86 -5.06
N HIS A 72 3.60 7.50 -5.70
CA HIS A 72 2.28 7.44 -5.06
C HIS A 72 2.14 6.32 -4.02
N LEU A 73 2.96 5.28 -4.09
CA LEU A 73 2.85 4.11 -3.21
C LEU A 73 3.19 4.45 -1.76
N SER A 74 4.14 5.36 -1.53
CA SER A 74 4.66 5.68 -0.19
C SER A 74 3.59 6.16 0.79
N ALA A 75 2.51 6.79 0.31
CA ALA A 75 1.44 7.32 1.16
C ALA A 75 0.66 6.23 1.91
N PHE A 76 0.65 4.98 1.41
CA PHE A 76 -0.12 3.85 1.95
C PHE A 76 0.70 2.58 2.08
N TYR A 77 2.01 2.66 1.96
CA TYR A 77 2.88 1.50 2.11
C TYR A 77 3.06 1.17 3.58
N TYR A 78 2.07 0.50 4.17
CA TYR A 78 2.08 0.14 5.59
C TYR A 78 3.25 -0.78 5.92
N MET A 79 3.98 -0.41 6.96
CA MET A 79 5.09 -1.19 7.52
C MET A 79 5.01 -1.19 9.03
N TYR A 80 5.40 -2.28 9.64
CA TYR A 80 5.50 -2.44 11.08
C TYR A 80 6.92 -2.85 11.47
N GLY A 81 7.43 -2.27 12.54
CA GLY A 81 8.74 -2.60 13.07
C GLY A 81 8.72 -2.66 14.59
N VAL A 82 9.59 -3.49 15.14
CA VAL A 82 9.81 -3.64 16.58
C VAL A 82 11.28 -3.56 16.87
N SER A 83 11.61 -2.96 17.99
CA SER A 83 12.94 -2.93 18.57
C SER A 83 12.85 -3.05 20.08
N THR A 84 13.98 -3.21 20.74
CA THR A 84 14.11 -3.22 22.20
C THR A 84 14.86 -1.98 22.67
N TYR A 85 14.61 -1.59 23.92
CA TYR A 85 15.44 -0.63 24.63
C TYR A 85 16.45 -1.40 25.46
N GLU A 86 17.73 -1.29 25.08
CA GLU A 86 18.85 -2.01 25.70
C GLU A 86 20.05 -1.11 25.82
N GLU A 87 20.81 -1.23 26.92
CA GLU A 87 22.02 -0.44 27.17
C GLU A 87 21.80 1.08 27.11
N GLY A 88 20.59 1.52 27.48
CA GLY A 88 20.26 2.94 27.51
C GLY A 88 19.89 3.52 26.13
N ILE A 89 19.75 2.70 25.08
CA ILE A 89 19.39 3.14 23.72
C ILE A 89 18.29 2.27 23.12
N ILE A 90 17.53 2.85 22.17
CA ILE A 90 16.61 2.10 21.32
C ILE A 90 17.46 1.42 20.24
N GLN A 91 17.38 0.09 20.17
CA GLN A 91 18.05 -0.67 19.14
C GLN A 91 17.46 -0.36 17.74
N PRO A 92 18.16 -0.63 16.64
CA PRO A 92 17.64 -0.41 15.29
C PRO A 92 16.29 -1.08 15.07
N ILE A 93 15.36 -0.35 14.41
CA ILE A 93 14.03 -0.88 14.06
C ILE A 93 14.07 -1.40 12.63
N GLU A 94 13.81 -2.68 12.44
CA GLU A 94 13.61 -3.28 11.13
C GLU A 94 12.12 -3.28 10.79
N PHE A 95 11.76 -2.61 9.69
CA PHE A 95 10.38 -2.55 9.23
C PHE A 95 10.04 -3.71 8.29
N GLN A 96 8.94 -4.37 8.58
CA GLN A 96 8.35 -5.42 7.74
C GLN A 96 7.20 -4.84 6.91
N PRO A 97 7.26 -4.92 5.58
CA PRO A 97 6.16 -4.51 4.70
C PRO A 97 4.88 -5.30 4.96
N GLN A 98 3.74 -4.60 4.95
CA GLN A 98 2.41 -5.17 5.13
C GLN A 98 1.54 -5.02 3.88
N MET A 99 2.12 -4.56 2.79
CA MET A 99 1.44 -4.29 1.54
C MET A 99 2.16 -5.00 0.39
N SER A 100 1.42 -5.33 -0.65
CA SER A 100 1.95 -5.85 -1.92
C SER A 100 1.77 -4.83 -3.04
N VAL A 101 2.75 -4.79 -3.96
CA VAL A 101 2.68 -3.98 -5.18
C VAL A 101 2.41 -4.90 -6.36
N LEU A 102 1.32 -4.64 -7.08
CA LEU A 102 1.03 -5.29 -8.35
C LEU A 102 1.46 -4.36 -9.49
N THR A 103 2.41 -4.80 -10.30
CA THR A 103 2.85 -4.07 -11.49
C THR A 103 2.17 -4.64 -12.73
N PHE A 104 1.39 -3.80 -13.40
CA PHE A 104 0.72 -4.13 -14.65
C PHE A 104 1.51 -3.56 -15.82
N LYS A 105 1.90 -4.43 -16.77
CA LYS A 105 2.49 -4.04 -18.05
C LYS A 105 1.49 -4.37 -19.15
N ILE A 106 0.78 -3.35 -19.62
CA ILE A 106 -0.36 -3.49 -20.52
C ILE A 106 0.00 -2.92 -21.89
N THR A 107 -0.21 -3.71 -22.94
CA THR A 107 -0.20 -3.22 -24.32
C THR A 107 -1.62 -2.90 -24.72
N LEU A 108 -1.91 -1.64 -24.94
CA LEU A 108 -3.19 -1.14 -25.38
C LEU A 108 -3.35 -1.38 -26.90
N PRO A 109 -4.59 -1.54 -27.42
CA PRO A 109 -4.83 -1.80 -28.83
C PRO A 109 -4.35 -0.65 -29.72
N GLU A 110 -4.39 0.58 -29.19
CA GLU A 110 -3.90 1.79 -29.84
C GLU A 110 -3.24 2.74 -28.83
N ALA A 111 -2.63 3.80 -29.32
CA ALA A 111 -2.06 4.83 -28.47
C ALA A 111 -3.18 5.75 -27.96
N LEU A 112 -3.36 5.81 -26.63
CA LEU A 112 -4.38 6.59 -25.96
C LEU A 112 -3.85 7.25 -24.68
N ILE A 113 -4.60 8.16 -24.09
CA ILE A 113 -4.29 8.80 -22.81
C ILE A 113 -5.06 8.05 -21.71
N PRO A 114 -4.40 7.20 -20.89
CA PRO A 114 -5.09 6.47 -19.84
C PRO A 114 -5.47 7.41 -18.68
N SER A 115 -6.65 7.20 -18.10
CA SER A 115 -7.18 7.96 -16.96
C SER A 115 -7.29 7.13 -15.68
N THR A 116 -7.68 5.84 -15.79
CA THR A 116 -7.76 4.94 -14.64
C THR A 116 -7.34 3.52 -15.01
N LEU A 117 -6.80 2.80 -14.04
CA LEU A 117 -6.68 1.35 -14.03
C LEU A 117 -7.58 0.81 -12.93
N GLU A 118 -8.40 -0.17 -13.24
CA GLU A 118 -9.21 -0.90 -12.27
C GLU A 118 -8.91 -2.39 -12.39
N ILE A 119 -8.78 -3.07 -11.26
CA ILE A 119 -8.83 -4.52 -11.19
C ILE A 119 -10.07 -4.94 -10.41
N SER A 120 -10.76 -5.96 -10.88
CA SER A 120 -11.97 -6.46 -10.24
C SER A 120 -12.08 -7.97 -10.29
N THR A 121 -12.78 -8.56 -9.32
CA THR A 121 -13.10 -9.99 -9.27
C THR A 121 -14.60 -10.19 -9.24
N GLY A 122 -15.06 -11.40 -9.53
CA GLY A 122 -16.48 -11.76 -9.39
C GLY A 122 -16.98 -11.82 -7.94
N GLY A 123 -16.07 -11.81 -6.96
CA GLY A 123 -16.33 -11.85 -5.53
C GLY A 123 -15.75 -10.63 -4.80
N LYS A 124 -15.87 -10.62 -3.47
CA LYS A 124 -15.23 -9.61 -2.61
C LYS A 124 -13.86 -10.12 -2.17
N ASP A 125 -12.94 -10.25 -3.10
CA ASP A 125 -11.65 -10.88 -2.87
C ASP A 125 -10.55 -9.89 -2.46
N PHE A 126 -10.74 -8.58 -2.66
CA PHE A 126 -9.82 -7.54 -2.19
C PHE A 126 -10.21 -7.02 -0.81
N ILE A 127 -9.22 -6.60 -0.04
CA ILE A 127 -9.42 -6.03 1.28
C ILE A 127 -9.67 -4.52 1.15
N LYS A 128 -10.79 -4.04 1.69
CA LYS A 128 -11.19 -2.62 1.72
C LYS A 128 -10.62 -1.90 2.93
N SER A 129 -10.61 -2.58 4.07
CA SER A 129 -10.06 -2.03 5.31
C SER A 129 -9.54 -3.14 6.21
N VAL A 130 -8.56 -2.79 7.04
CA VAL A 130 -7.92 -3.69 8.00
C VAL A 130 -7.94 -3.13 9.41
N ASN A 131 -7.93 -4.01 10.39
CA ASN A 131 -7.71 -3.65 11.78
C ASN A 131 -6.25 -3.92 12.19
N CYS A 132 -5.67 -2.99 12.91
CA CYS A 132 -4.41 -3.14 13.61
C CYS A 132 -4.68 -3.43 15.10
N ASN A 133 -5.01 -4.68 15.43
CA ASN A 133 -5.45 -5.01 16.79
C ASN A 133 -4.37 -5.63 17.66
N ASN A 134 -3.31 -6.10 17.07
CA ASN A 134 -2.26 -6.81 17.77
C ASN A 134 -0.88 -6.28 17.37
N TYR A 135 -0.11 -5.87 18.36
CA TYR A 135 1.27 -5.39 18.19
C TYR A 135 2.21 -6.35 18.91
N PRO A 136 2.57 -7.48 18.28
CA PRO A 136 3.46 -8.45 18.89
C PRO A 136 4.85 -7.84 19.13
N ALA A 137 5.60 -8.47 20.05
CA ALA A 137 6.99 -8.16 20.28
C ALA A 137 7.90 -8.61 19.11
N ASP A 138 7.40 -9.52 18.28
CA ASP A 138 8.08 -9.99 17.07
C ASP A 138 7.37 -9.42 15.84
N ALA A 139 8.08 -8.60 15.06
CA ALA A 139 7.54 -7.95 13.87
C ALA A 139 7.07 -8.97 12.80
N ALA A 140 7.70 -10.14 12.71
CA ALA A 140 7.34 -11.18 11.75
C ALA A 140 5.94 -11.78 12.04
N ASN A 141 5.46 -11.67 13.27
CA ASN A 141 4.14 -12.13 13.67
C ASN A 141 3.05 -11.05 13.57
N PHE A 142 3.42 -9.84 13.17
CA PHE A 142 2.44 -8.78 12.92
C PHE A 142 1.64 -9.10 11.66
N LYS A 143 0.33 -9.00 11.76
CA LYS A 143 -0.58 -9.17 10.61
C LYS A 143 -1.71 -8.16 10.69
N LEU A 144 -2.01 -7.54 9.56
CA LEU A 144 -3.23 -6.78 9.37
C LEU A 144 -4.42 -7.76 9.31
N THR A 145 -5.45 -7.51 10.09
CA THR A 145 -6.66 -8.34 10.09
C THR A 145 -7.72 -7.70 9.20
N THR A 146 -8.27 -8.45 8.25
CA THR A 146 -9.34 -7.97 7.37
C THR A 146 -10.54 -7.52 8.20
N ASN A 147 -11.02 -6.30 7.92
CA ASN A 147 -12.27 -5.77 8.47
C ASN A 147 -13.38 -5.78 7.42
N GLU A 148 -13.12 -5.20 6.25
CA GLU A 148 -14.06 -5.19 5.14
C GLU A 148 -13.38 -5.62 3.85
N SER A 149 -14.17 -6.22 2.94
CA SER A 149 -13.72 -6.65 1.63
C SER A 149 -14.50 -5.97 0.50
N THR A 150 -13.88 -5.89 -0.67
CA THR A 150 -14.46 -5.33 -1.90
C THR A 150 -14.14 -6.20 -3.10
N ASN A 151 -14.87 -5.99 -4.19
CA ASN A 151 -14.64 -6.71 -5.44
C ASN A 151 -13.69 -5.99 -6.39
N LYS A 152 -13.23 -4.77 -6.05
CA LYS A 152 -12.39 -3.98 -6.95
C LYS A 152 -11.41 -3.06 -6.25
N VAL A 153 -10.35 -2.70 -6.99
CA VAL A 153 -9.35 -1.70 -6.61
C VAL A 153 -9.09 -0.80 -7.81
N THR A 154 -9.05 0.51 -7.59
CA THR A 154 -8.89 1.54 -8.62
C THR A 154 -7.63 2.38 -8.37
N LEU A 155 -6.91 2.66 -9.44
CA LEU A 155 -5.77 3.58 -9.50
C LEU A 155 -6.05 4.69 -10.51
N ASN A 156 -5.95 5.94 -10.10
CA ASN A 156 -5.97 7.06 -11.03
C ASN A 156 -4.63 7.16 -11.78
N LEU A 157 -4.71 7.43 -13.08
CA LEU A 157 -3.55 7.66 -13.94
C LEU A 157 -3.58 9.12 -14.42
N LYS A 158 -2.51 9.85 -14.15
CA LYS A 158 -2.42 11.27 -14.52
C LYS A 158 -1.08 11.56 -15.19
N ASP A 159 -1.10 12.50 -16.12
CA ASP A 159 0.11 12.98 -16.80
C ASP A 159 0.93 11.85 -17.47
N CYS A 160 0.28 10.75 -17.86
CA CYS A 160 0.92 9.62 -18.55
C CYS A 160 1.23 9.92 -20.02
N GLY A 161 0.62 10.98 -20.60
CA GLY A 161 0.70 11.27 -22.02
C GLY A 161 -0.03 10.22 -22.88
N THR A 162 0.10 10.37 -24.22
CA THR A 162 -0.42 9.39 -25.16
C THR A 162 0.56 8.22 -25.24
N LEU A 163 0.11 7.01 -24.95
CA LEU A 163 0.95 5.82 -24.94
C LEU A 163 0.17 4.56 -25.33
N GLN A 164 0.91 3.57 -25.85
CA GLN A 164 0.39 2.23 -26.15
C GLN A 164 0.87 1.19 -25.14
N LYS A 165 1.99 1.46 -24.45
CA LYS A 165 2.51 0.57 -23.40
C LYS A 165 2.39 1.25 -22.06
N LEU A 166 1.42 0.81 -21.28
CA LEU A 166 1.16 1.31 -19.92
C LEU A 166 1.90 0.42 -18.91
N GLU A 167 2.64 1.04 -18.01
CA GLU A 167 3.11 0.39 -16.79
C GLU A 167 2.50 1.10 -15.57
N ALA A 168 1.69 0.36 -14.83
CA ALA A 168 0.95 0.88 -13.67
C ALA A 168 1.24 0.05 -12.42
N ASN A 169 1.46 0.75 -11.30
CA ASN A 169 1.82 0.15 -10.02
C ASN A 169 0.69 0.35 -9.01
N LEU A 170 0.02 -0.73 -8.67
CA LEU A 170 -1.12 -0.77 -7.77
C LEU A 170 -0.70 -1.33 -6.41
N LEU A 171 -1.08 -0.65 -5.33
CA LEU A 171 -0.81 -1.09 -3.97
C LEU A 171 -2.06 -1.78 -3.40
N ILE A 172 -1.88 -2.98 -2.86
CA ILE A 172 -2.96 -3.75 -2.23
C ILE A 172 -2.51 -4.31 -0.88
N VAL A 173 -3.47 -4.57 0.01
CA VAL A 173 -3.24 -5.48 1.15
C VAL A 173 -3.10 -6.89 0.59
N PRO A 174 -2.09 -7.68 0.99
CA PRO A 174 -1.89 -9.03 0.48
C PRO A 174 -3.14 -9.91 0.63
N VAL A 175 -3.54 -10.55 -0.45
CA VAL A 175 -4.66 -11.49 -0.51
C VAL A 175 -4.28 -12.68 -1.38
N ASP A 176 -4.86 -13.84 -1.08
CA ASP A 176 -4.74 -15.01 -1.95
C ASP A 176 -5.75 -14.88 -3.09
N LEU A 177 -5.25 -14.63 -4.28
CA LEU A 177 -6.02 -14.58 -5.52
C LEU A 177 -5.81 -15.83 -6.39
N SER A 178 -5.16 -16.86 -5.86
CA SER A 178 -4.91 -18.12 -6.58
C SER A 178 -6.21 -18.74 -7.07
N GLY A 179 -6.26 -19.10 -8.35
CA GLY A 179 -7.44 -19.67 -8.99
C GLY A 179 -8.61 -18.70 -9.17
N LYS A 180 -8.43 -17.42 -8.87
CA LYS A 180 -9.42 -16.39 -9.15
C LYS A 180 -9.28 -15.87 -10.57
N GLN A 181 -10.42 -15.63 -11.20
CA GLN A 181 -10.50 -14.86 -12.44
C GLN A 181 -10.63 -13.39 -12.07
N PHE A 182 -9.82 -12.52 -12.66
CA PHE A 182 -10.01 -11.10 -12.50
C PHE A 182 -9.94 -10.34 -13.81
N THR A 183 -10.68 -9.25 -13.85
CA THR A 183 -10.74 -8.33 -14.96
C THR A 183 -9.83 -7.14 -14.68
N VAL A 184 -9.00 -6.81 -15.65
CA VAL A 184 -8.21 -5.57 -15.66
C VAL A 184 -8.86 -4.64 -16.66
N SER A 185 -9.20 -3.43 -16.24
CA SER A 185 -9.83 -2.41 -17.08
C SER A 185 -8.98 -1.14 -17.09
N VAL A 186 -8.73 -0.61 -18.27
CA VAL A 186 -8.13 0.71 -18.47
C VAL A 186 -9.19 1.62 -19.08
N THR A 187 -9.50 2.73 -18.41
CA THR A 187 -10.35 3.78 -18.97
C THR A 187 -9.47 4.89 -19.50
N ASP A 188 -9.78 5.40 -20.68
CA ASP A 188 -9.05 6.51 -21.29
C ASP A 188 -9.66 7.88 -20.95
N ALA A 189 -9.06 8.96 -21.47
CA ALA A 189 -9.52 10.31 -21.27
C ALA A 189 -10.87 10.61 -21.94
N ASN A 190 -11.33 9.78 -22.88
CA ASN A 190 -12.63 9.88 -23.55
C ASN A 190 -13.72 9.04 -22.84
N ASN A 191 -13.38 8.38 -21.73
CA ASN A 191 -14.21 7.41 -21.00
C ASN A 191 -14.46 6.10 -21.78
N GLU A 192 -13.63 5.75 -22.76
CA GLU A 192 -13.64 4.44 -23.37
C GLU A 192 -12.94 3.43 -22.46
N VAL A 193 -13.51 2.22 -22.36
CA VAL A 193 -13.03 1.18 -21.44
C VAL A 193 -12.47 0.00 -22.20
N TYR A 194 -11.24 -0.33 -21.95
CA TYR A 194 -10.50 -1.47 -22.51
C TYR A 194 -10.33 -2.52 -21.41
N THR A 195 -10.78 -3.75 -21.65
CA THR A 195 -10.77 -4.80 -20.63
C THR A 195 -10.00 -6.04 -21.09
N ALA A 196 -9.33 -6.68 -20.13
CA ALA A 196 -8.76 -8.00 -20.28
C ALA A 196 -9.10 -8.86 -19.08
N THR A 197 -9.43 -10.13 -19.32
CA THR A 197 -9.64 -11.09 -18.24
C THR A 197 -8.40 -11.96 -18.08
N LEU A 198 -7.94 -12.10 -16.84
CA LEU A 198 -6.78 -12.90 -16.46
C LEU A 198 -7.26 -14.07 -15.61
N GLU A 199 -6.75 -15.27 -15.89
CA GLU A 199 -7.08 -16.50 -15.17
C GLU A 199 -5.80 -17.17 -14.65
N GLY A 200 -5.92 -17.86 -13.53
CA GLY A 200 -4.86 -18.75 -13.05
C GLY A 200 -3.58 -18.04 -12.61
N ILE A 201 -3.66 -16.78 -12.16
CA ILE A 201 -2.50 -16.06 -11.64
C ILE A 201 -2.14 -16.63 -10.28
N THR A 202 -0.88 -17.04 -10.16
CA THR A 202 -0.27 -17.38 -8.88
C THR A 202 0.59 -16.20 -8.44
N PHE A 203 0.39 -15.72 -7.21
CA PHE A 203 1.27 -14.71 -6.60
C PHE A 203 2.37 -15.47 -5.85
N GLU A 204 3.61 -15.22 -6.21
CA GLU A 204 4.79 -15.73 -5.52
C GLU A 204 5.26 -14.73 -4.45
#